data_064984ed427b04196bd8041be247b927
#
_entry.id   064984ed427b04196bd8041be247b927
#
_cell.length_a   1.000
_cell.length_b   1.000
_cell.length_c   1.000
_cell.angle_alpha   90.00
_cell.angle_beta   90.00
_cell.angle_gamma   90.00
#
_symmetry.space_group_name_H-M   'P 1'
#
loop_
_entity.id
_entity.type
_entity.pdbx_description
1 polymer ?
#
loop_
_entity_poly.entity_id
_entity_poly.type
_entity_poly.pdbx_seq_one_letter_code
_entity_poly.pdbx_strand_id
1 'polypeptide(L)'
;MKTIIIMVIVLVIIGLVLFFKVKGRKGPIKRGGFGIISPVLFVLVMFSFSISQLLHIPGEPFHLPAFWEMLIAGLLGTLFGAIMLTQTSYEVREDGLIYSKPNKTFKYVIIATIVIRIALSQYFKSMDYIEFTLLTMISAFLYICVWRIGSYVKFRKLHVGNRPVESR
;
A
#
# COMPACT_ATOMS: atom_id res chain seq x y z
N MET A 1 -5.38 21.10 -18.19
CA MET A 1 -5.35 19.97 -19.14
C MET A 1 -4.11 19.07 -18.97
N LYS A 2 -2.88 19.58 -18.98
CA LYS A 2 -1.65 18.74 -18.86
C LYS A 2 -1.63 17.87 -17.59
N THR A 3 -2.03 18.40 -16.44
CA THR A 3 -2.06 17.69 -15.14
C THR A 3 -3.03 16.51 -15.14
N ILE A 4 -4.20 16.67 -15.77
CA ILE A 4 -5.20 15.59 -15.87
C ILE A 4 -4.68 14.45 -16.74
N ILE A 5 -4.03 14.77 -17.86
CA ILE A 5 -3.44 13.79 -18.77
C ILE A 5 -2.33 12.99 -18.05
N ILE A 6 -1.46 13.67 -17.31
CA ILE A 6 -0.41 13.02 -16.52
C ILE A 6 -1.02 12.09 -15.45
N MET A 7 -2.06 12.55 -14.75
CA MET A 7 -2.76 11.73 -13.74
C MET A 7 -3.41 10.49 -14.36
N VAL A 8 -4.03 10.61 -15.53
CA VAL A 8 -4.61 9.48 -16.26
C VAL A 8 -3.53 8.49 -16.71
N ILE A 9 -2.40 8.99 -17.24
CA ILE A 9 -1.27 8.15 -17.66
C ILE A 9 -0.71 7.38 -16.48
N VAL A 10 -0.49 8.05 -15.33
CA VAL A 10 0.00 7.41 -14.09
C VAL A 10 -0.98 6.35 -13.61
N LEU A 11 -2.29 6.63 -13.61
CA LEU A 11 -3.32 5.65 -13.24
C LEU A 11 -3.33 4.44 -14.18
N VAL A 12 -3.18 4.65 -15.48
CA VAL A 12 -3.11 3.56 -16.48
C VAL A 12 -1.85 2.74 -16.28
N ILE A 13 -0.70 3.36 -16.04
CA ILE A 13 0.56 2.65 -15.77
C ILE A 13 0.46 1.82 -14.48
N ILE A 14 -0.09 2.41 -13.42
CA ILE A 14 -0.32 1.69 -12.15
C ILE A 14 -1.29 0.53 -12.37
N GLY A 15 -2.37 0.74 -13.12
CA GLY A 15 -3.34 -0.30 -13.46
C GLY A 15 -2.72 -1.43 -14.27
N LEU A 16 -1.89 -1.13 -15.26
CA LEU A 16 -1.14 -2.10 -16.06
C LEU A 16 -0.14 -2.89 -15.21
N VAL A 17 0.66 -2.20 -14.40
CA VAL A 17 1.62 -2.85 -13.49
C VAL A 17 0.92 -3.78 -12.50
N LEU A 18 -0.21 -3.36 -11.94
CA LEU A 18 -1.03 -4.20 -11.06
C LEU A 18 -1.63 -5.40 -11.83
N PHE A 19 -2.13 -5.18 -13.04
CA PHE A 19 -2.70 -6.24 -13.88
C PHE A 19 -1.67 -7.31 -14.24
N PHE A 20 -0.50 -6.92 -14.71
CA PHE A 20 0.59 -7.86 -15.02
C PHE A 20 1.14 -8.55 -13.76
N LYS A 21 1.24 -7.84 -12.64
CA LYS A 21 1.71 -8.40 -11.37
C LYS A 21 0.72 -9.40 -10.75
N VAL A 22 -0.58 -9.20 -10.94
CA VAL A 22 -1.62 -10.14 -10.49
C VAL A 22 -1.62 -11.40 -11.38
N LYS A 23 -1.41 -11.26 -12.69
CA LYS A 23 -1.36 -12.39 -13.62
C LYS A 23 -0.09 -13.24 -13.44
N GLY A 24 1.02 -12.65 -12.95
CA GLY A 24 2.32 -13.33 -12.77
C GLY A 24 2.50 -14.06 -11.44
N ARG A 25 1.58 -13.96 -10.47
CA ARG A 25 1.76 -14.50 -9.11
C ARG A 25 1.28 -15.96 -8.93
N LYS A 26 1.51 -16.82 -9.91
CA LYS A 26 1.28 -18.26 -9.75
C LYS A 26 2.47 -19.00 -9.15
N GLY A 27 3.59 -18.33 -8.90
CA GLY A 27 4.81 -18.94 -8.36
C GLY A 27 4.93 -18.87 -6.84
N PRO A 28 5.78 -19.74 -6.25
CA PRO A 28 6.07 -19.73 -4.82
C PRO A 28 6.75 -18.43 -4.39
N ILE A 29 6.55 -18.04 -3.13
CA ILE A 29 7.20 -16.87 -2.54
C ILE A 29 8.66 -17.21 -2.29
N LYS A 30 9.56 -16.58 -3.06
CA LYS A 30 11.01 -16.79 -2.99
C LYS A 30 11.69 -15.82 -2.02
N ARG A 31 12.96 -16.11 -1.67
CA ARG A 31 13.85 -15.23 -0.89
C ARG A 31 13.31 -14.86 0.50
N GLY A 32 12.76 -15.84 1.25
CA GLY A 32 12.30 -15.60 2.63
C GLY A 32 11.21 -14.53 2.76
N GLY A 33 10.47 -14.23 1.67
CA GLY A 33 9.38 -13.26 1.68
C GLY A 33 9.82 -11.79 1.52
N PHE A 34 11.08 -11.49 1.19
CA PHE A 34 11.56 -10.11 0.99
C PHE A 34 10.71 -9.32 -0.02
N GLY A 35 10.20 -9.98 -1.06
CA GLY A 35 9.30 -9.37 -2.04
C GLY A 35 7.95 -8.89 -1.46
N ILE A 36 7.59 -9.31 -0.24
CA ILE A 36 6.39 -8.83 0.45
C ILE A 36 6.66 -7.45 1.08
N ILE A 37 7.87 -7.25 1.62
CA ILE A 37 8.23 -6.03 2.36
C ILE A 37 8.87 -4.95 1.47
N SER A 38 9.45 -5.33 0.33
CA SER A 38 10.13 -4.39 -0.57
C SER A 38 9.28 -3.19 -1.02
N PRO A 39 7.94 -3.30 -1.21
CA PRO A 39 7.12 -2.14 -1.51
C PRO A 39 7.10 -1.07 -0.40
N VAL A 40 7.30 -1.46 0.87
CA VAL A 40 7.37 -0.51 1.99
C VAL A 40 8.61 0.37 1.85
N LEU A 41 9.76 -0.23 1.55
CA LEU A 41 11.00 0.52 1.32
C LEU A 41 10.88 1.45 0.12
N PHE A 42 10.28 0.98 -0.97
CA PHE A 42 10.05 1.81 -2.15
C PHE A 42 9.16 3.01 -1.84
N VAL A 43 8.05 2.80 -1.11
CA VAL A 43 7.14 3.89 -0.72
C VAL A 43 7.81 4.86 0.24
N LEU A 44 8.66 4.38 1.15
CA LEU A 44 9.43 5.26 2.05
C LEU A 44 10.37 6.19 1.27
N VAL A 45 11.07 5.68 0.26
CA VAL A 45 11.91 6.49 -0.63
C VAL A 45 11.07 7.51 -1.41
N MET A 46 9.94 7.07 -1.99
CA MET A 46 9.01 7.95 -2.70
C MET A 46 8.42 9.03 -1.78
N PHE A 47 8.10 8.68 -0.56
CA PHE A 47 7.60 9.61 0.46
C PHE A 47 8.63 10.70 0.78
N SER A 48 9.89 10.30 1.04
CA SER A 48 10.99 11.23 1.30
C SER A 48 11.22 12.18 0.12
N PHE A 49 11.19 11.65 -1.10
CA PHE A 49 11.33 12.44 -2.32
C PHE A 49 10.17 13.43 -2.48
N SER A 50 8.93 12.99 -2.23
CA SER A 50 7.75 13.84 -2.35
C SER A 50 7.74 14.98 -1.33
N ILE A 51 8.16 14.72 -0.08
CA ILE A 51 8.34 15.80 0.92
C ILE A 51 9.39 16.81 0.44
N SER A 52 10.50 16.33 -0.08
CA SER A 52 11.53 17.22 -0.62
C SER A 52 10.99 18.13 -1.73
N GLN A 53 10.11 17.62 -2.60
CA GLN A 53 9.45 18.43 -3.63
C GLN A 53 8.48 19.46 -3.04
N LEU A 54 7.70 19.09 -2.02
CA LEU A 54 6.75 19.98 -1.36
C LEU A 54 7.44 21.15 -0.65
N LEU A 55 8.65 20.94 -0.10
CA LEU A 55 9.46 21.97 0.54
C LEU A 55 9.99 23.04 -0.45
N HIS A 56 9.99 22.73 -1.74
CA HIS A 56 10.58 23.59 -2.79
C HIS A 56 9.53 24.16 -3.74
N ILE A 57 8.26 24.19 -3.36
CA ILE A 57 7.19 24.80 -4.18
C ILE A 57 7.36 26.35 -4.12
N PRO A 58 7.62 27.03 -5.24
CA PRO A 58 7.75 28.49 -5.25
C PRO A 58 6.41 29.15 -4.92
N GLY A 59 6.44 30.11 -4.00
CA GLY A 59 5.27 30.94 -3.68
C GLY A 59 4.29 30.39 -2.65
N GLU A 60 4.45 29.15 -2.21
CA GLU A 60 3.62 28.57 -1.13
C GLU A 60 4.50 28.23 0.08
N PRO A 61 4.30 28.86 1.25
CA PRO A 61 5.03 28.51 2.46
C PRO A 61 4.62 27.10 2.90
N PHE A 62 5.60 26.25 3.14
CA PHE A 62 5.37 24.92 3.69
C PHE A 62 4.83 25.03 5.11
N HIS A 63 3.66 24.44 5.35
CA HIS A 63 3.08 24.30 6.67
C HIS A 63 2.60 22.87 6.88
N LEU A 64 2.68 22.43 8.10
CA LEU A 64 2.21 21.11 8.50
C LEU A 64 0.71 21.15 8.79
N PRO A 65 -0.05 20.13 8.38
CA PRO A 65 -1.44 19.96 8.79
C PRO A 65 -1.57 19.93 10.32
N ALA A 66 -2.74 20.25 10.82
CA ALA A 66 -3.02 20.15 12.24
C ALA A 66 -2.81 18.71 12.74
N PHE A 67 -2.31 18.56 13.97
CA PHE A 67 -1.99 17.25 14.54
C PHE A 67 -3.18 16.28 14.50
N TRP A 68 -4.38 16.76 14.78
CA TRP A 68 -5.60 15.94 14.75
C TRP A 68 -5.95 15.46 13.33
N GLU A 69 -5.66 16.24 12.30
CA GLU A 69 -5.85 15.86 10.88
C GLU A 69 -4.89 14.75 10.48
N MET A 70 -3.62 14.88 10.87
CA MET A 70 -2.63 13.82 10.67
C MET A 70 -3.02 12.52 11.40
N LEU A 71 -3.60 12.65 12.60
CA LEU A 71 -4.07 11.50 13.36
C LEU A 71 -5.25 10.81 12.67
N ILE A 72 -6.23 11.56 12.16
CA ILE A 72 -7.35 11.01 11.39
C ILE A 72 -6.85 10.33 10.11
N ALA A 73 -5.98 11.00 9.36
CA ALA A 73 -5.40 10.42 8.15
C ALA A 73 -4.63 9.12 8.45
N GLY A 74 -3.90 9.09 9.57
CA GLY A 74 -3.18 7.90 10.04
C GLY A 74 -4.13 6.76 10.44
N LEU A 75 -5.19 7.05 11.18
CA LEU A 75 -6.20 6.07 11.54
C LEU A 75 -6.90 5.47 10.32
N LEU A 76 -7.28 6.30 9.35
CA LEU A 76 -7.87 5.85 8.09
C LEU A 76 -6.90 4.95 7.31
N GLY A 77 -5.63 5.34 7.20
CA GLY A 77 -4.60 4.52 6.56
C GLY A 77 -4.43 3.18 7.25
N THR A 78 -4.37 3.17 8.58
CA THR A 78 -4.25 1.94 9.38
C THR A 78 -5.48 1.05 9.21
N LEU A 79 -6.68 1.60 9.25
CA LEU A 79 -7.93 0.87 9.04
C LEU A 79 -7.96 0.18 7.67
N PHE A 80 -7.68 0.92 6.60
CA PHE A 80 -7.61 0.33 5.26
C PHE A 80 -6.49 -0.71 5.12
N GLY A 81 -5.34 -0.48 5.75
CA GLY A 81 -4.25 -1.45 5.80
C GLY A 81 -4.67 -2.75 6.50
N ALA A 82 -5.39 -2.66 7.62
CA ALA A 82 -5.92 -3.80 8.34
C ALA A 82 -6.96 -4.58 7.50
N ILE A 83 -7.89 -3.87 6.83
CA ILE A 83 -8.86 -4.51 5.92
C ILE A 83 -8.13 -5.28 4.82
N MET A 84 -7.11 -4.69 4.19
CA MET A 84 -6.33 -5.39 3.16
C MET A 84 -5.54 -6.58 3.72
N LEU A 85 -5.07 -6.48 4.96
CA LEU A 85 -4.40 -7.57 5.65
C LEU A 85 -5.33 -8.76 5.90
N THR A 86 -6.60 -8.53 6.25
CA THR A 86 -7.59 -9.62 6.43
C THR A 86 -7.83 -10.37 5.12
N GLN A 87 -7.80 -9.66 3.99
CA GLN A 87 -8.01 -10.25 2.66
C GLN A 87 -6.76 -10.97 2.12
N THR A 88 -5.60 -10.80 2.76
CA THR A 88 -4.36 -11.45 2.33
C THR A 88 -4.20 -12.78 3.07
N SER A 89 -4.17 -13.88 2.31
CA SER A 89 -3.97 -15.23 2.83
C SER A 89 -2.87 -15.95 2.07
N TYR A 90 -2.22 -16.87 2.75
CA TYR A 90 -1.17 -17.73 2.20
C TYR A 90 -1.54 -19.19 2.40
N GLU A 91 -1.10 -20.06 1.50
CA GLU A 91 -1.29 -21.50 1.57
C GLU A 91 0.04 -22.21 1.34
N VAL A 92 0.26 -23.30 2.07
CA VAL A 92 1.34 -24.24 1.80
C VAL A 92 0.78 -25.31 0.88
N ARG A 93 1.47 -25.59 -0.22
CA ARG A 93 1.08 -26.66 -1.15
C ARG A 93 1.88 -27.94 -0.88
N GLU A 94 1.53 -29.00 -1.59
CA GLU A 94 2.16 -30.34 -1.44
C GLU A 94 3.66 -30.33 -1.69
N ASP A 95 4.16 -29.36 -2.46
CA ASP A 95 5.60 -29.12 -2.69
C ASP A 95 6.33 -28.48 -1.49
N GLY A 96 5.62 -28.24 -0.37
CA GLY A 96 6.15 -27.57 0.84
C GLY A 96 6.42 -26.08 0.65
N LEU A 97 6.09 -25.49 -0.49
CA LEU A 97 6.30 -24.07 -0.79
C LEU A 97 5.08 -23.24 -0.45
N ILE A 98 5.31 -21.98 -0.06
CA ILE A 98 4.25 -21.05 0.33
C ILE A 98 3.81 -20.22 -0.89
N TYR A 99 2.52 -20.23 -1.13
CA TYR A 99 1.87 -19.49 -2.21
C TYR A 99 0.90 -18.45 -1.64
N SER A 100 0.73 -17.36 -2.38
CA SER A 100 -0.36 -16.41 -2.08
C SER A 100 -1.67 -16.98 -2.57
N LYS A 101 -2.64 -17.15 -1.66
CA LYS A 101 -3.98 -17.65 -1.99
C LYS A 101 -4.76 -16.56 -2.72
N PRO A 102 -5.27 -16.83 -3.94
CA PRO A 102 -6.08 -15.86 -4.66
C PRO A 102 -7.40 -15.66 -3.93
N ASN A 103 -7.69 -14.42 -3.55
CA ASN A 103 -8.98 -14.05 -2.96
C ASN A 103 -9.81 -13.27 -3.98
N LYS A 104 -10.99 -13.78 -4.35
CA LYS A 104 -11.88 -13.11 -5.31
C LYS A 104 -12.39 -11.77 -4.78
N THR A 105 -12.60 -11.66 -3.47
CA THR A 105 -13.07 -10.46 -2.79
C THR A 105 -12.04 -9.33 -2.79
N PHE A 106 -10.75 -9.67 -2.92
CA PHE A 106 -9.64 -8.70 -2.92
C PHE A 106 -9.80 -7.58 -3.95
N LYS A 107 -10.32 -7.90 -5.15
CA LYS A 107 -10.57 -6.91 -6.20
C LYS A 107 -11.61 -5.87 -5.78
N TYR A 108 -12.70 -6.32 -5.16
CA TYR A 108 -13.78 -5.43 -4.70
C TYR A 108 -13.33 -4.52 -3.57
N VAL A 109 -12.50 -5.03 -2.66
CA VAL A 109 -11.92 -4.23 -1.58
C VAL A 109 -10.99 -3.15 -2.13
N ILE A 110 -10.16 -3.45 -3.14
CA ILE A 110 -9.31 -2.44 -3.80
C ILE A 110 -10.19 -1.36 -4.44
N ILE A 111 -11.19 -1.76 -5.21
CA ILE A 111 -12.10 -0.81 -5.90
C ILE A 111 -12.81 0.06 -4.87
N ALA A 112 -13.40 -0.53 -3.83
CA ALA A 112 -14.06 0.20 -2.75
C ALA A 112 -13.11 1.22 -2.07
N THR A 113 -11.88 0.82 -1.77
CA THR A 113 -10.87 1.71 -1.19
C THR A 113 -10.54 2.88 -2.11
N ILE A 114 -10.41 2.63 -3.42
CA ILE A 114 -10.15 3.70 -4.41
C ILE A 114 -11.34 4.66 -4.49
N VAL A 115 -12.57 4.14 -4.56
CA VAL A 115 -13.80 4.96 -4.64
C VAL A 115 -13.96 5.83 -3.39
N ILE A 116 -13.78 5.26 -2.19
CA ILE A 116 -13.84 6.00 -0.92
C ILE A 116 -12.78 7.10 -0.92
N ARG A 117 -11.57 6.80 -1.37
CA ARG A 117 -10.47 7.77 -1.42
C ARG A 117 -10.75 8.91 -2.38
N ILE A 118 -11.33 8.63 -3.55
CA ILE A 118 -11.74 9.66 -4.51
C ILE A 118 -12.86 10.53 -3.91
N ALA A 119 -13.86 9.92 -3.26
CA ALA A 119 -14.94 10.65 -2.60
C ALA A 119 -14.42 11.59 -1.50
N LEU A 120 -13.51 11.09 -0.65
CA LEU A 120 -12.86 11.90 0.39
C LEU A 120 -12.05 13.06 -0.23
N SER A 121 -11.33 12.81 -1.33
CA SER A 121 -10.56 13.86 -2.00
C SER A 121 -11.45 14.97 -2.59
N GLN A 122 -12.66 14.64 -3.00
CA GLN A 122 -13.63 15.66 -3.47
C GLN A 122 -14.21 16.48 -2.29
N TYR A 123 -14.42 15.82 -1.15
CA TYR A 123 -14.93 16.49 0.04
C TYR A 123 -13.91 17.49 0.61
N PHE A 124 -12.63 17.14 0.60
CA PHE A 124 -11.54 17.97 1.12
C PHE A 124 -10.94 18.95 0.09
N LYS A 125 -11.61 19.22 -1.03
CA LYS A 125 -11.14 20.19 -2.05
C LYS A 125 -10.94 21.62 -1.53
N SER A 126 -11.54 21.97 -0.40
CA SER A 126 -11.39 23.28 0.23
C SER A 126 -10.12 23.41 1.08
N MET A 127 -9.38 22.32 1.29
CA MET A 127 -8.11 22.34 2.01
C MET A 127 -6.98 22.83 1.09
N ASP A 128 -5.95 23.39 1.71
CA ASP A 128 -4.75 23.78 1.01
C ASP A 128 -4.07 22.55 0.34
N TYR A 129 -3.46 22.79 -0.84
CA TYR A 129 -2.85 21.74 -1.64
C TYR A 129 -1.75 20.97 -0.90
N ILE A 130 -0.93 21.69 -0.11
CA ILE A 130 0.17 21.07 0.65
C ILE A 130 -0.39 20.19 1.75
N GLU A 131 -1.35 20.70 2.55
CA GLU A 131 -2.01 19.95 3.61
C GLU A 131 -2.69 18.68 3.09
N PHE A 132 -3.52 18.83 2.05
CA PHE A 132 -4.20 17.68 1.45
C PHE A 132 -3.22 16.63 0.93
N THR A 133 -2.13 17.06 0.30
CA THR A 133 -1.10 16.15 -0.22
C THR A 133 -0.42 15.39 0.91
N LEU A 134 -0.01 16.10 1.99
CA LEU A 134 0.62 15.47 3.15
C LEU A 134 -0.30 14.46 3.84
N LEU A 135 -1.57 14.83 4.11
CA LEU A 135 -2.54 13.92 4.73
C LEU A 135 -2.77 12.66 3.89
N THR A 136 -2.87 12.84 2.58
CA THR A 136 -3.00 11.73 1.63
C THR A 136 -1.77 10.83 1.64
N MET A 137 -0.57 11.40 1.71
CA MET A 137 0.69 10.67 1.78
C MET A 137 0.82 9.89 3.09
N ILE A 138 0.50 10.49 4.23
CA ILE A 138 0.52 9.83 5.55
C ILE A 138 -0.44 8.63 5.55
N SER A 139 -1.68 8.85 5.09
CA SER A 139 -2.68 7.77 5.01
C SER A 139 -2.21 6.62 4.10
N ALA A 140 -1.64 6.93 2.92
CA ALA A 140 -1.14 5.93 1.98
C ALA A 140 0.05 5.15 2.55
N PHE A 141 0.97 5.84 3.21
CA PHE A 141 2.15 5.23 3.82
C PHE A 141 1.75 4.24 4.90
N LEU A 142 0.92 4.65 5.87
CA LEU A 142 0.45 3.79 6.94
C LEU A 142 -0.37 2.60 6.42
N TYR A 143 -1.24 2.82 5.42
CA TYR A 143 -1.95 1.75 4.73
C TYR A 143 -1.01 0.67 4.20
N ILE A 144 0.04 1.07 3.47
CA ILE A 144 1.00 0.13 2.88
C ILE A 144 1.84 -0.54 3.96
N CYS A 145 2.29 0.19 4.99
CA CYS A 145 3.05 -0.36 6.10
C CYS A 145 2.27 -1.45 6.83
N VAL A 146 1.06 -1.16 7.30
CA VAL A 146 0.22 -2.10 8.04
C VAL A 146 -0.07 -3.34 7.20
N TRP A 147 -0.49 -3.14 5.95
CA TRP A 147 -0.78 -4.26 5.06
C TRP A 147 0.43 -5.13 4.78
N ARG A 148 1.58 -4.56 4.42
CA ARG A 148 2.75 -5.32 3.99
C ARG A 148 3.51 -5.95 5.15
N ILE A 149 3.68 -5.21 6.24
CA ILE A 149 4.32 -5.76 7.45
C ILE A 149 3.45 -6.89 8.03
N GLY A 150 2.15 -6.68 8.15
CA GLY A 150 1.23 -7.71 8.61
C GLY A 150 1.20 -8.94 7.68
N SER A 151 1.25 -8.73 6.36
CA SER A 151 1.35 -9.81 5.37
C SER A 151 2.65 -10.61 5.52
N TYR A 152 3.76 -9.92 5.79
CA TYR A 152 5.04 -10.56 6.04
C TYR A 152 5.05 -11.39 7.35
N VAL A 153 4.43 -10.87 8.40
CA VAL A 153 4.27 -11.61 9.66
C VAL A 153 3.42 -12.87 9.46
N LYS A 154 2.31 -12.78 8.72
CA LYS A 154 1.51 -13.97 8.35
C LYS A 154 2.33 -14.99 7.57
N PHE A 155 3.11 -14.54 6.59
CA PHE A 155 4.00 -15.41 5.82
C PHE A 155 5.04 -16.10 6.71
N ARG A 156 5.71 -15.34 7.60
CA ARG A 156 6.73 -15.91 8.50
C ARG A 156 6.19 -16.97 9.45
N LYS A 157 5.00 -16.75 10.00
CA LYS A 157 4.35 -17.74 10.88
C LYS A 157 4.16 -19.09 10.16
N LEU A 158 3.73 -19.08 8.90
CA LEU A 158 3.60 -20.29 8.11
C LEU A 158 4.95 -20.91 7.74
N HIS A 159 5.94 -20.09 7.43
CA HIS A 159 7.27 -20.55 7.06
C HIS A 159 8.00 -21.24 8.22
N VAL A 160 7.89 -20.71 9.44
CA VAL A 160 8.49 -21.31 10.65
C VAL A 160 7.75 -22.58 11.06
N GLY A 161 6.41 -22.59 10.99
CA GLY A 161 5.59 -23.75 11.34
C GLY A 161 5.75 -24.95 10.40
N ASN A 162 6.27 -24.71 9.20
CA ASN A 162 6.42 -25.73 8.15
C ASN A 162 7.88 -26.18 7.94
N ARG A 163 8.81 -25.79 8.83
CA ARG A 163 10.16 -26.40 8.84
C ARG A 163 10.02 -27.84 9.29
N PRO A 164 10.48 -28.82 8.50
CA PRO A 164 10.60 -30.19 9.02
C PRO A 164 11.42 -30.12 10.31
N VAL A 165 10.92 -30.74 11.37
CA VAL A 165 11.72 -30.98 12.56
C VAL A 165 12.86 -31.86 12.08
N GLU A 166 14.01 -31.24 11.86
CA GLU A 166 15.25 -31.97 11.57
C GLU A 166 15.50 -32.81 12.82
N SER A 167 15.12 -34.11 12.71
CA SER A 167 15.37 -35.10 13.74
C SER A 167 16.88 -35.12 14.03
N ARG A 168 17.24 -34.63 15.20
CA ARG A 168 18.53 -34.91 15.80
C ARG A 168 18.65 -36.39 16.10
#